data_7b085a9b0b406d9eb35cb1d243e34f57
#
_entry.id   7b085a9b0b406d9eb35cb1d243e34f57
#
_cell.length_a   1.000
_cell.length_b   1.000
_cell.length_c   1.000
_cell.angle_alpha   90.00
_cell.angle_beta   90.00
_cell.angle_gamma   90.00
#
_symmetry.space_group_name_H-M   'P 1'
#
loop_
_entity.id
_entity.type
_entity.pdbx_description
1 polymer ?
#
loop_
_entity_poly.entity_id
_entity_poly.type
_entity_poly.pdbx_seq_one_letter_code
_entity_poly.pdbx_strand_id
1 'polypeptide(L)'
;MARSWREKALSVSIHYGAGRDEAEDIAQDVMLRLWQMHQELERYQSVEAIVSLMARQLLHNHQRRKPIEELNEATVATLTTSPHDELECKENERWLQSRLDSLPTTQRTLLYMRQVERRSHEEIATLLGIETTSVSTLLARARRTLLEEIKRRNR
;
A
#
# COMPACT_ATOMS: atom_id res chain seq x y z
N MET A 1 -12.65 18.58 9.86
CA MET A 1 -11.98 17.26 9.92
C MET A 1 -11.36 16.85 8.59
N ALA A 2 -12.10 16.86 7.50
CA ALA A 2 -11.55 16.47 6.19
C ALA A 2 -10.32 17.28 5.78
N ARG A 3 -10.33 18.58 6.00
CA ARG A 3 -9.19 19.45 5.72
C ARG A 3 -7.95 19.08 6.53
N SER A 4 -8.13 18.74 7.80
CA SER A 4 -7.05 18.31 8.70
C SER A 4 -6.43 17.00 8.25
N TRP A 5 -7.24 16.06 7.78
CA TRP A 5 -6.76 14.77 7.26
C TRP A 5 -5.97 14.94 5.97
N ARG A 6 -6.44 15.83 5.09
CA ARG A 6 -5.72 16.16 3.86
C ARG A 6 -4.35 16.77 4.16
N GLU A 7 -4.30 17.71 5.09
CA GLU A 7 -3.03 18.34 5.52
C GLU A 7 -2.09 17.31 6.14
N LYS A 8 -2.63 16.37 6.92
CA LYS A 8 -1.85 15.29 7.50
C LYS A 8 -1.26 14.39 6.42
N ALA A 9 -2.04 14.02 5.42
CA ALA A 9 -1.57 13.20 4.30
C ALA A 9 -0.46 13.92 3.52
N LEU A 10 -0.61 15.21 3.25
CA LEU A 10 0.43 16.02 2.62
C LEU A 10 1.71 16.03 3.42
N SER A 11 1.61 16.34 4.71
CA SER A 11 2.75 16.42 5.62
C SER A 11 3.52 15.11 5.70
N VAL A 12 2.81 14.00 5.85
CA VAL A 12 3.41 12.65 5.92
C VAL A 12 4.12 12.32 4.61
N SER A 13 3.49 12.58 3.48
CA SER A 13 4.08 12.29 2.16
C SER A 13 5.37 13.07 1.94
N ILE A 14 5.37 14.35 2.28
CA ILE A 14 6.56 15.20 2.16
C ILE A 14 7.67 14.73 3.11
N HIS A 15 7.30 14.37 4.34
CA HIS A 15 8.26 13.86 5.34
C HIS A 15 9.00 12.62 4.83
N TYR A 16 8.31 11.74 4.12
CA TYR A 16 8.89 10.51 3.57
C TYR A 16 9.48 10.66 2.17
N GLY A 17 9.65 11.90 1.69
CA GLY A 17 10.43 12.20 0.49
C GLY A 17 9.64 12.50 -0.78
N ALA A 18 8.34 12.66 -0.70
CA ALA A 18 7.53 13.04 -1.86
C ALA A 18 7.77 14.50 -2.26
N GLY A 19 7.80 14.77 -3.56
CA GLY A 19 7.72 16.13 -4.06
C GLY A 19 6.32 16.71 -3.81
N ARG A 20 6.16 18.02 -3.96
CA ARG A 20 4.91 18.70 -3.67
C ARG A 20 3.73 18.20 -4.51
N ASP A 21 3.94 18.04 -5.82
CA ASP A 21 2.90 17.57 -6.73
C ASP A 21 2.50 16.13 -6.43
N GLU A 22 3.49 15.28 -6.17
CA GLU A 22 3.27 13.88 -5.78
C GLU A 22 2.52 13.80 -4.44
N ALA A 23 2.88 14.64 -3.48
CA ALA A 23 2.20 14.68 -2.18
C ALA A 23 0.74 15.11 -2.33
N GLU A 24 0.43 16.06 -3.20
CA GLU A 24 -0.94 16.48 -3.48
C GLU A 24 -1.77 15.36 -4.10
N ASP A 25 -1.19 14.62 -5.05
CA ASP A 25 -1.84 13.46 -5.66
C ASP A 25 -2.13 12.37 -4.63
N ILE A 26 -1.15 12.10 -3.76
CA ILE A 26 -1.32 11.13 -2.67
C ILE A 26 -2.42 11.58 -1.71
N ALA A 27 -2.45 12.86 -1.34
CA ALA A 27 -3.47 13.39 -0.45
C ALA A 27 -4.88 13.23 -1.05
N GLN A 28 -5.04 13.49 -2.35
CA GLN A 28 -6.33 13.27 -3.03
C GLN A 28 -6.73 11.81 -2.99
N ASP A 29 -5.81 10.90 -3.28
CA ASP A 29 -6.07 9.46 -3.24
C ASP A 29 -6.45 8.99 -1.83
N VAL A 30 -5.77 9.51 -0.80
CA VAL A 30 -6.11 9.20 0.59
C VAL A 30 -7.54 9.65 0.90
N MET A 31 -7.91 10.86 0.48
CA MET A 31 -9.25 11.38 0.72
C MET A 31 -10.33 10.54 0.02
N LEU A 32 -10.08 10.12 -1.22
CA LEU A 32 -10.99 9.23 -1.94
C LEU A 32 -11.18 7.89 -1.22
N ARG A 33 -10.10 7.31 -0.74
CA ARG A 33 -10.16 6.04 -0.01
C ARG A 33 -10.88 6.18 1.32
N LEU A 34 -10.67 7.28 2.03
CA LEU A 34 -11.41 7.58 3.26
C LEU A 34 -12.89 7.70 2.99
N TRP A 35 -13.26 8.35 1.90
CA TRP A 35 -14.65 8.46 1.49
C TRP A 35 -15.25 7.08 1.20
N GLN A 36 -14.54 6.23 0.49
CA GLN A 36 -15.00 4.87 0.16
C GLN A 36 -15.22 4.03 1.42
N MET A 37 -14.45 4.26 2.46
CA MET A 37 -14.54 3.50 3.71
C MET A 37 -15.16 4.29 4.86
N HIS A 38 -15.90 5.34 4.56
CA HIS A 38 -16.44 6.23 5.61
C HIS A 38 -17.29 5.52 6.67
N GLN A 39 -17.99 4.45 6.30
CA GLN A 39 -18.79 3.67 7.24
C GLN A 39 -17.93 2.86 8.21
N GLU A 40 -16.71 2.54 7.83
CA GLU A 40 -15.77 1.75 8.64
C GLU A 40 -14.91 2.61 9.57
N LEU A 41 -14.83 3.93 9.32
CA LEU A 41 -13.96 4.83 10.07
C LEU A 41 -14.29 4.86 11.57
N GLU A 42 -15.54 4.67 11.94
CA GLU A 42 -15.96 4.65 13.34
C GLU A 42 -15.37 3.48 14.12
N ARG A 43 -14.97 2.42 13.43
CA ARG A 43 -14.37 1.23 14.05
C ARG A 43 -12.94 1.46 14.51
N TYR A 44 -12.28 2.49 14.01
CA TYR A 44 -10.87 2.76 14.29
C TYR A 44 -10.74 3.84 15.36
N GLN A 45 -9.80 3.65 16.27
CA GLN A 45 -9.54 4.62 17.34
C GLN A 45 -8.94 5.92 16.81
N SER A 46 -8.17 5.85 15.74
CA SER A 46 -7.50 7.03 15.18
C SER A 46 -7.55 7.02 13.66
N VAL A 47 -8.35 7.92 13.10
CA VAL A 47 -8.40 8.14 11.65
C VAL A 47 -7.07 8.73 11.17
N GLU A 48 -6.42 9.54 12.00
CA GLU A 48 -5.13 10.15 11.66
C GLU A 48 -4.03 9.09 11.44
N ALA A 49 -4.02 8.03 12.23
CA ALA A 49 -3.10 6.92 12.05
C ALA A 49 -3.33 6.22 10.71
N ILE A 50 -4.61 6.04 10.34
CA ILE A 50 -4.99 5.45 9.04
C ILE A 50 -4.55 6.35 7.89
N VAL A 51 -4.76 7.66 8.02
CA VAL A 51 -4.32 8.62 7.00
C VAL A 51 -2.81 8.54 6.79
N SER A 52 -2.04 8.49 7.87
CA SER A 52 -0.58 8.34 7.79
C SER A 52 -0.17 7.05 7.10
N LEU A 53 -0.81 5.95 7.44
CA LEU A 53 -0.54 4.64 6.83
C LEU A 53 -0.87 4.61 5.35
N MET A 54 -2.01 5.16 4.96
CA MET A 54 -2.41 5.25 3.57
C MET A 54 -1.46 6.10 2.75
N ALA A 55 -1.03 7.23 3.32
CA ALA A 55 -0.07 8.12 2.65
C ALA A 55 1.26 7.39 2.40
N ARG A 56 1.79 6.69 3.40
CA ARG A 56 3.02 5.91 3.26
C ARG A 56 2.87 4.78 2.24
N GLN A 57 1.75 4.08 2.28
CA GLN A 57 1.46 2.99 1.34
C GLN A 57 1.41 3.49 -0.11
N LEU A 58 0.70 4.59 -0.34
CA LEU A 58 0.58 5.18 -1.68
C LEU A 58 1.92 5.71 -2.18
N LEU A 59 2.69 6.34 -1.31
CA LEU A 59 4.02 6.81 -1.67
C LEU A 59 4.94 5.65 -2.05
N HIS A 60 4.91 4.57 -1.27
CA HIS A 60 5.69 3.37 -1.58
C HIS A 60 5.30 2.80 -2.95
N ASN A 61 4.01 2.73 -3.24
CA ASN A 61 3.51 2.24 -4.54
C ASN A 61 3.92 3.17 -5.68
N HIS A 62 3.86 4.49 -5.48
CA HIS A 62 4.30 5.47 -6.47
C HIS A 62 5.79 5.33 -6.77
N GLN A 63 6.62 5.16 -5.74
CA GLN A 63 8.06 4.98 -5.90
C GLN A 63 8.40 3.70 -6.64
N ARG A 64 7.66 2.62 -6.40
CA ARG A 64 7.83 1.37 -7.14
C ARG A 64 7.46 1.48 -8.62
N ARG A 65 6.52 2.38 -8.96
CA ARG A 65 6.06 2.58 -10.34
C ARG A 65 6.92 3.57 -11.13
N LYS A 66 7.83 4.30 -10.46
CA LYS A 66 8.75 5.20 -11.16
C LYS A 66 9.61 4.39 -12.13
N PRO A 67 9.76 4.86 -13.40
CA PRO A 67 10.58 4.15 -14.36
C PRO A 67 12.01 4.03 -13.85
N ILE A 68 12.65 2.94 -14.21
CA ILE A 68 14.01 2.54 -13.83
C ILE A 68 15.08 3.55 -14.27
N GLU A 69 14.71 4.58 -15.05
CA GLU A 69 15.61 5.62 -15.56
C GLU A 69 16.36 6.38 -14.48
N GLU A 70 15.88 6.37 -13.24
CA GLU A 70 16.55 7.00 -12.09
C GLU A 70 17.44 6.03 -11.30
N LEU A 71 17.43 4.75 -11.63
CA LEU A 71 18.33 3.79 -11.00
C LEU A 71 19.73 3.94 -11.59
N ASN A 72 20.72 4.18 -10.73
CA ASN A 72 22.12 4.27 -11.11
C ASN A 72 22.52 3.08 -12.01
N GLU A 73 23.22 3.37 -13.09
CA GLU A 73 23.76 2.37 -14.03
C GLU A 73 24.53 1.25 -13.33
N ALA A 74 25.10 1.56 -12.15
CA ALA A 74 25.83 0.60 -11.32
C ALA A 74 24.94 -0.51 -10.75
N THR A 75 23.65 -0.27 -10.55
CA THR A 75 22.71 -1.28 -10.03
C THR A 75 22.19 -2.20 -11.14
N VAL A 76 22.15 -1.70 -12.36
CA VAL A 76 21.70 -2.47 -13.54
C VAL A 76 22.76 -3.49 -13.96
N ALA A 77 24.05 -3.18 -13.73
CA ALA A 77 25.16 -4.05 -14.14
C ALA A 77 25.28 -5.34 -13.30
N THR A 78 24.62 -5.40 -12.15
CA THR A 78 24.65 -6.58 -11.27
C THR A 78 23.48 -7.56 -11.47
N LEU A 79 22.48 -7.16 -12.27
CA LEU A 79 21.35 -8.03 -12.59
C LEU A 79 21.60 -8.72 -13.94
N THR A 80 22.15 -9.93 -13.88
CA THR A 80 22.41 -10.78 -15.07
C THR A 80 21.14 -11.52 -15.51
N THR A 81 19.99 -10.86 -15.47
CA THR A 81 18.76 -11.44 -15.99
C THR A 81 18.60 -11.12 -17.48
N SER A 82 18.10 -12.10 -18.24
CA SER A 82 17.83 -11.87 -19.65
C SER A 82 16.73 -10.82 -19.85
N PRO A 83 16.73 -10.07 -20.96
CA PRO A 83 15.65 -9.09 -21.23
C PRO A 83 14.26 -9.69 -21.19
N HIS A 84 14.11 -10.96 -21.56
CA HIS A 84 12.84 -11.69 -21.52
C HIS A 84 12.37 -11.91 -20.10
N ASP A 85 13.27 -12.31 -19.18
CA ASP A 85 12.95 -12.55 -17.77
C ASP A 85 12.59 -11.26 -17.06
N GLU A 86 13.27 -10.15 -17.39
CA GLU A 86 12.95 -8.83 -16.83
C GLU A 86 11.55 -8.36 -17.25
N LEU A 87 11.19 -8.58 -18.51
CA LEU A 87 9.86 -8.21 -19.00
C LEU A 87 8.78 -9.02 -18.31
N GLU A 88 8.99 -10.33 -18.18
CA GLU A 88 8.07 -11.24 -17.48
C GLU A 88 7.91 -10.86 -16.01
N CYS A 89 9.01 -10.52 -15.33
CA CYS A 89 8.97 -10.02 -13.94
C CYS A 89 8.17 -8.74 -13.81
N LYS A 90 8.34 -7.78 -14.73
CA LYS A 90 7.60 -6.52 -14.75
C LYS A 90 6.10 -6.75 -14.96
N GLU A 91 5.75 -7.64 -15.87
CA GLU A 91 4.35 -7.99 -16.13
C GLU A 91 3.72 -8.65 -14.89
N ASN A 92 4.46 -9.54 -14.24
CA ASN A 92 4.01 -10.20 -13.01
C ASN A 92 3.82 -9.19 -11.87
N GLU A 93 4.74 -8.25 -11.73
CA GLU A 93 4.63 -7.18 -10.72
C GLU A 93 3.41 -6.30 -10.98
N ARG A 94 3.18 -5.89 -12.23
CA ARG A 94 2.02 -5.07 -12.59
C ARG A 94 0.71 -5.81 -12.32
N TRP A 95 0.66 -7.08 -12.67
CA TRP A 95 -0.51 -7.90 -12.41
C TRP A 95 -0.78 -8.02 -10.92
N LEU A 96 0.26 -8.33 -10.12
CA LEU A 96 0.14 -8.45 -8.67
C LEU A 96 -0.31 -7.13 -8.05
N GLN A 97 0.28 -6.01 -8.48
CA GLN A 97 -0.12 -4.68 -8.00
C GLN A 97 -1.59 -4.40 -8.32
N SER A 98 -2.04 -4.76 -9.52
CA SER A 98 -3.45 -4.64 -9.91
C SER A 98 -4.37 -5.44 -8.98
N ARG A 99 -3.98 -6.66 -8.60
CA ARG A 99 -4.76 -7.48 -7.68
C ARG A 99 -4.76 -6.92 -6.26
N LEU A 100 -3.61 -6.42 -5.80
CA LEU A 100 -3.52 -5.74 -4.51
C LEU A 100 -4.42 -4.50 -4.46
N ASP A 101 -4.43 -3.72 -5.54
CA ASP A 101 -5.28 -2.53 -5.63
C ASP A 101 -6.77 -2.86 -5.66
N SER A 102 -7.14 -4.08 -6.06
CA SER A 102 -8.53 -4.54 -6.06
C SER A 102 -9.03 -5.02 -4.71
N LEU A 103 -8.13 -5.25 -3.75
CA LEU A 103 -8.52 -5.64 -2.39
C LEU A 103 -9.24 -4.49 -1.66
N PRO A 104 -10.14 -4.81 -0.71
CA PRO A 104 -10.69 -3.79 0.18
C PRO A 104 -9.57 -2.98 0.85
N THR A 105 -9.79 -1.68 1.04
CA THR A 105 -8.76 -0.77 1.55
C THR A 105 -8.16 -1.23 2.87
N THR A 106 -8.98 -1.71 3.80
CA THR A 106 -8.51 -2.21 5.10
C THR A 106 -7.55 -3.38 4.93
N GLN A 107 -7.93 -4.37 4.11
CA GLN A 107 -7.08 -5.56 3.87
C GLN A 107 -5.76 -5.18 3.22
N ARG A 108 -5.81 -4.28 2.25
CA ARG A 108 -4.61 -3.79 1.56
C ARG A 108 -3.67 -3.06 2.51
N THR A 109 -4.21 -2.21 3.37
CA THR A 109 -3.43 -1.48 4.38
C THR A 109 -2.78 -2.43 5.38
N LEU A 110 -3.52 -3.45 5.83
CA LEU A 110 -3.00 -4.47 6.74
C LEU A 110 -1.86 -5.26 6.11
N LEU A 111 -2.01 -5.65 4.83
CA LEU A 111 -0.94 -6.34 4.11
C LEU A 111 0.30 -5.46 4.01
N TYR A 112 0.13 -4.19 3.70
CA TYR A 112 1.25 -3.25 3.64
C TYR A 112 1.99 -3.19 4.98
N MET A 113 1.26 -3.01 6.07
CA MET A 113 1.84 -2.95 7.42
C MET A 113 2.61 -4.22 7.76
N ARG A 114 2.07 -5.36 7.38
CA ARG A 114 2.67 -6.66 7.70
C ARG A 114 3.86 -6.98 6.79
N GLN A 115 3.75 -6.75 5.50
CA GLN A 115 4.77 -7.17 4.53
C GLN A 115 5.86 -6.12 4.29
N VAL A 116 5.51 -4.86 4.25
CA VAL A 116 6.47 -3.78 3.97
C VAL A 116 7.04 -3.21 5.26
N GLU A 117 6.19 -2.82 6.20
CA GLU A 117 6.64 -2.25 7.48
C GLU A 117 7.02 -3.31 8.51
N ARG A 118 6.72 -4.58 8.24
CA ARG A 118 7.05 -5.73 9.09
C ARG A 118 6.57 -5.60 10.54
N ARG A 119 5.39 -5.03 10.72
CA ARG A 119 4.78 -4.88 12.03
C ARG A 119 4.17 -6.20 12.50
N SER A 120 4.20 -6.43 13.82
CA SER A 120 3.54 -7.58 14.42
C SER A 120 2.01 -7.39 14.40
N HIS A 121 1.26 -8.49 14.58
CA HIS A 121 -0.20 -8.43 14.69
C HIS A 121 -0.63 -7.53 15.85
N GLU A 122 0.08 -7.59 16.97
CA GLU A 122 -0.18 -6.76 18.15
C GLU A 122 0.03 -5.27 17.87
N GLU A 123 1.11 -4.92 17.17
CA GLU A 123 1.38 -3.54 16.78
C GLU A 123 0.32 -3.01 15.83
N ILE A 124 -0.09 -3.81 14.84
CA ILE A 124 -1.14 -3.46 13.90
C ILE A 124 -2.47 -3.24 14.64
N ALA A 125 -2.81 -4.15 15.53
CA ALA A 125 -4.03 -4.07 16.34
C ALA A 125 -4.06 -2.79 17.17
N THR A 126 -2.96 -2.45 17.80
CA THR A 126 -2.82 -1.23 18.60
C THR A 126 -2.98 0.04 17.75
N LEU A 127 -2.31 0.07 16.59
CA LEU A 127 -2.36 1.23 15.70
C LEU A 127 -3.75 1.49 15.14
N LEU A 128 -4.46 0.43 14.77
CA LEU A 128 -5.79 0.55 14.18
C LEU A 128 -6.91 0.55 15.22
N GLY A 129 -6.60 0.21 16.47
CA GLY A 129 -7.62 0.13 17.52
C GLY A 129 -8.59 -1.01 17.34
N ILE A 130 -8.14 -2.13 16.78
CA ILE A 130 -8.93 -3.35 16.58
C ILE A 130 -8.29 -4.50 17.35
N GLU A 131 -9.00 -5.62 17.46
CA GLU A 131 -8.48 -6.81 18.13
C GLU A 131 -7.46 -7.54 17.28
N THR A 132 -6.49 -8.19 17.92
CA THR A 132 -5.46 -8.98 17.25
C THR A 132 -6.08 -10.10 16.40
N THR A 133 -7.15 -10.71 16.90
CA THR A 133 -7.90 -11.74 16.14
C THR A 133 -8.50 -11.18 14.86
N SER A 134 -8.98 -9.94 14.88
CA SER A 134 -9.49 -9.26 13.68
C SER A 134 -8.39 -9.04 12.66
N VAL A 135 -7.18 -8.66 13.11
CA VAL A 135 -6.02 -8.51 12.24
C VAL A 135 -5.72 -9.84 11.53
N SER A 136 -5.63 -10.93 12.29
CA SER A 136 -5.36 -12.27 11.75
C SER A 136 -6.40 -12.69 10.71
N THR A 137 -7.68 -12.47 11.02
CA THR A 137 -8.79 -12.83 10.13
C THR A 137 -8.74 -12.04 8.83
N LEU A 138 -8.52 -10.73 8.91
CA LEU A 138 -8.46 -9.88 7.71
C LEU A 138 -7.25 -10.19 6.84
N LEU A 139 -6.10 -10.46 7.44
CA LEU A 139 -4.91 -10.88 6.70
C LEU A 139 -5.11 -12.22 6.03
N ALA A 140 -5.74 -13.18 6.71
CA ALA A 140 -6.06 -14.48 6.14
C ALA A 140 -6.99 -14.36 4.94
N ARG A 141 -8.02 -13.52 5.03
CA ARG A 141 -8.93 -13.24 3.90
C ARG A 141 -8.21 -12.62 2.72
N ALA A 142 -7.36 -11.64 2.97
CA ALA A 142 -6.58 -10.98 1.92
C ALA A 142 -5.67 -11.98 1.20
N ARG A 143 -4.97 -12.81 1.94
CA ARG A 143 -4.09 -13.83 1.38
C ARG A 143 -4.86 -14.86 0.56
N ARG A 144 -6.02 -15.29 1.06
CA ARG A 144 -6.89 -16.24 0.36
C ARG A 144 -7.33 -15.67 -0.98
N THR A 145 -7.79 -14.43 -1.00
CA THR A 145 -8.23 -13.75 -2.23
C THR A 145 -7.10 -13.70 -3.25
N LEU A 146 -5.91 -13.31 -2.82
CA LEU A 146 -4.74 -13.25 -3.70
C LEU A 146 -4.35 -14.61 -4.23
N LEU A 147 -4.35 -15.64 -3.38
CA LEU A 147 -4.03 -17.01 -3.80
C LEU A 147 -5.02 -17.56 -4.82
N GLU A 148 -6.32 -17.28 -4.63
CA GLU A 148 -7.35 -17.66 -5.59
C GLU A 148 -7.14 -17.00 -6.94
N GLU A 149 -6.79 -15.70 -6.94
CA GLU A 149 -6.50 -14.97 -8.18
C GLU A 149 -5.24 -15.52 -8.89
N ILE A 150 -4.21 -15.87 -8.13
CA ILE A 150 -2.99 -16.48 -8.68
C ILE A 150 -3.32 -17.82 -9.31
N LYS A 151 -4.12 -18.64 -8.66
CA LYS A 151 -4.55 -19.94 -9.19
C LYS A 151 -5.34 -19.79 -10.48
N ARG A 152 -6.24 -18.80 -10.55
CA ARG A 152 -7.01 -18.51 -11.78
C ARG A 152 -6.09 -18.11 -12.92
N ARG A 153 -5.10 -17.29 -12.65
CA ARG A 153 -4.14 -16.85 -13.67
C ARG A 153 -3.33 -18.01 -14.23
N ASN A 154 -2.96 -18.95 -13.38
CA ASN A 154 -2.12 -20.10 -13.77
C ASN A 154 -2.90 -21.24 -14.46
N ARG A 155 -4.21 -21.09 -14.60
CA ARG A 155 -5.04 -22.00 -15.40
C ARG A 155 -5.09 -21.45 -16.84
#